data_fb9c543054cd9f02cce0b417f1186644
#
_entry.id   fb9c543054cd9f02cce0b417f1186644
#
_cell.length_a   1.000
_cell.length_b   1.000
_cell.length_c   1.000
_cell.angle_alpha   90.00
_cell.angle_beta   90.00
_cell.angle_gamma   90.00
#
_symmetry.space_group_name_H-M   'P 1'
#
loop_
_entity.id
_entity.type
_entity.pdbx_description
1 polymer ?
#
loop_
_entity_poly.entity_id
_entity_poly.type
_entity_poly.pdbx_seq_one_letter_code
_entity_poly.pdbx_strand_id
1 'polypeptide(L)'
;MSEEKKTEEEITREGNPRKPQGEEGKVMLDRMNHSHYEVTGWALAHWKIKGDDQILDIGCGGGMTLHRMTEQLTTGHATGVDYSGVSVEETGKLNEAFVKEGKLTVLEASVEKLPFKDDTFDKIITVESFYFWPDPQANLKEVHRVLKKGGTFLLVADVYQNGHLTEQQKKNITRYELFNPTEEEFREIFQIAGFAETVIHTRDGENWICVEGHK
;
A
#
# COMPACT_ATOMS: atom_id res chain seq x y z
N MET A 1 -40.12 0.43 0.44
CA MET A 1 -39.32 0.11 1.63
C MET A 1 -38.02 0.91 1.48
N SER A 2 -37.77 1.90 2.32
CA SER A 2 -36.49 2.62 2.31
C SER A 2 -35.42 1.65 2.81
N GLU A 3 -34.44 1.31 1.97
CA GLU A 3 -33.23 0.62 2.44
C GLU A 3 -32.60 1.52 3.50
N GLU A 4 -32.48 1.00 4.71
CA GLU A 4 -31.77 1.67 5.80
C GLU A 4 -30.30 1.77 5.39
N LYS A 5 -29.76 2.99 5.29
CA LYS A 5 -28.34 3.19 4.93
C LYS A 5 -27.46 2.57 6.01
N LYS A 6 -26.60 1.64 5.62
CA LYS A 6 -25.60 1.04 6.53
C LYS A 6 -24.70 2.11 7.12
N THR A 7 -24.32 1.93 8.38
CA THR A 7 -23.34 2.76 9.06
C THR A 7 -21.92 2.49 8.50
N GLU A 8 -20.98 3.41 8.70
CA GLU A 8 -19.58 3.20 8.29
C GLU A 8 -18.95 1.97 8.94
N GLU A 9 -19.33 1.68 10.19
CA GLU A 9 -18.83 0.51 10.91
C GLU A 9 -19.36 -0.80 10.29
N GLU A 10 -20.61 -0.84 9.88
CA GLU A 10 -21.21 -1.98 9.17
C GLU A 10 -20.56 -2.18 7.80
N ILE A 11 -20.36 -1.11 7.02
CA ILE A 11 -19.67 -1.15 5.73
C ILE A 11 -18.26 -1.69 5.91
N THR A 12 -17.50 -1.20 6.92
CA THR A 12 -16.12 -1.65 7.16
C THR A 12 -16.09 -3.12 7.59
N ARG A 13 -17.02 -3.56 8.43
CA ARG A 13 -17.09 -4.95 8.88
C ARG A 13 -17.43 -5.90 7.73
N GLU A 14 -18.44 -5.58 6.92
CA GLU A 14 -18.92 -6.42 5.84
C GLU A 14 -17.99 -6.34 4.61
N GLY A 15 -17.43 -5.17 4.35
CA GLY A 15 -16.46 -4.93 3.28
C GLY A 15 -15.11 -5.59 3.50
N ASN A 16 -14.76 -5.93 4.75
CA ASN A 16 -13.51 -6.59 5.15
C ASN A 16 -12.25 -5.82 4.71
N PRO A 17 -11.69 -4.92 5.54
CA PRO A 17 -10.56 -4.08 5.15
C PRO A 17 -9.28 -4.87 4.81
N ARG A 18 -9.11 -6.07 5.37
CA ARG A 18 -7.99 -6.96 5.04
C ARG A 18 -8.10 -7.52 3.61
N LYS A 19 -9.31 -7.89 3.18
CA LYS A 19 -9.60 -8.43 1.85
C LYS A 19 -10.94 -7.89 1.37
N PRO A 20 -10.99 -6.73 0.73
CA PRO A 20 -12.24 -6.12 0.26
C PRO A 20 -13.11 -7.08 -0.54
N GLN A 21 -14.42 -7.11 -0.23
CA GLN A 21 -15.37 -8.05 -0.84
C GLN A 21 -16.77 -7.45 -0.96
N GLY A 22 -17.51 -7.89 -1.97
CA GLY A 22 -18.90 -7.48 -2.20
C GLY A 22 -19.06 -5.99 -2.50
N GLU A 23 -20.30 -5.50 -2.45
CA GLU A 23 -20.58 -4.08 -2.68
C GLU A 23 -20.07 -3.19 -1.55
N GLU A 24 -20.10 -3.65 -0.30
CA GLU A 24 -19.54 -2.95 0.84
C GLU A 24 -18.02 -2.77 0.70
N GLY A 25 -17.32 -3.75 0.11
CA GLY A 25 -15.90 -3.66 -0.23
C GLY A 25 -15.62 -2.53 -1.21
N LYS A 26 -16.45 -2.36 -2.26
CA LYS A 26 -16.32 -1.25 -3.22
C LYS A 26 -16.52 0.11 -2.56
N VAL A 27 -17.59 0.25 -1.76
CA VAL A 27 -17.87 1.50 -1.02
C VAL A 27 -16.73 1.83 -0.06
N MET A 28 -16.18 0.81 0.62
CA MET A 28 -15.06 0.97 1.52
C MET A 28 -13.79 1.41 0.77
N LEU A 29 -13.47 0.82 -0.38
CA LEU A 29 -12.32 1.19 -1.21
C LEU A 29 -12.38 2.64 -1.69
N ASP A 30 -13.57 3.10 -2.12
CA ASP A 30 -13.77 4.50 -2.51
C ASP A 30 -13.49 5.45 -1.32
N ARG A 31 -14.00 5.12 -0.13
CA ARG A 31 -13.72 5.87 1.10
C ARG A 31 -12.23 5.86 1.44
N MET A 32 -11.55 4.71 1.33
CA MET A 32 -10.12 4.57 1.60
C MET A 32 -9.28 5.41 0.63
N ASN A 33 -9.64 5.48 -0.64
CA ASN A 33 -9.00 6.37 -1.61
C ASN A 33 -8.99 7.83 -1.16
N HIS A 34 -10.07 8.29 -0.52
CA HIS A 34 -10.18 9.64 0.02
C HIS A 34 -9.41 9.81 1.34
N SER A 35 -9.59 8.88 2.29
CA SER A 35 -8.97 9.00 3.62
C SER A 35 -7.45 8.91 3.60
N HIS A 36 -6.88 8.08 2.70
CA HIS A 36 -5.43 7.92 2.59
C HIS A 36 -4.76 8.92 1.63
N TYR A 37 -5.53 9.81 0.99
CA TYR A 37 -5.02 10.73 -0.03
C TYR A 37 -3.90 11.63 0.49
N GLU A 38 -4.07 12.18 1.69
CA GLU A 38 -3.13 13.12 2.33
C GLU A 38 -1.84 12.41 2.76
N VAL A 39 -1.93 11.28 3.48
CA VAL A 39 -0.75 10.52 3.93
C VAL A 39 0.05 10.00 2.74
N THR A 40 -0.63 9.51 1.70
CA THR A 40 0.01 9.10 0.45
C THR A 40 0.74 10.26 -0.22
N GLY A 41 0.11 11.44 -0.29
CA GLY A 41 0.71 12.64 -0.87
C GLY A 41 1.96 13.08 -0.15
N TRP A 42 1.91 13.06 1.17
CA TRP A 42 3.07 13.36 2.01
C TRP A 42 4.21 12.34 1.79
N ALA A 43 3.90 11.05 1.75
CA ALA A 43 4.91 10.02 1.52
C ALA A 43 5.54 10.11 0.12
N LEU A 44 4.74 10.31 -0.92
CA LEU A 44 5.23 10.47 -2.29
C LEU A 44 6.12 11.72 -2.47
N ALA A 45 6.01 12.72 -1.62
CA ALA A 45 6.88 13.90 -1.64
C ALA A 45 8.35 13.57 -1.28
N HIS A 46 8.61 12.46 -0.58
CA HIS A 46 9.96 11.95 -0.31
C HIS A 46 10.55 11.21 -1.51
N TRP A 47 9.75 10.88 -2.49
CA TRP A 47 10.16 10.11 -3.68
C TRP A 47 10.25 10.97 -4.93
N LYS A 48 11.31 10.75 -5.70
CA LYS A 48 11.41 11.28 -7.05
C LYS A 48 11.08 10.16 -8.04
N ILE A 49 9.88 10.17 -8.60
CA ILE A 49 9.48 9.28 -9.70
C ILE A 49 10.06 9.83 -11.00
N LYS A 50 10.72 8.95 -11.77
CA LYS A 50 11.20 9.26 -13.11
C LYS A 50 10.20 8.78 -14.14
N GLY A 51 10.11 9.45 -15.27
CA GLY A 51 9.16 9.11 -16.32
C GLY A 51 9.32 7.72 -16.94
N ASP A 52 10.47 7.07 -16.75
CA ASP A 52 10.81 5.73 -17.23
C ASP A 52 10.84 4.64 -16.16
N ASP A 53 10.49 4.96 -14.91
CA ASP A 53 10.47 3.98 -13.80
C ASP A 53 9.47 2.83 -14.04
N GLN A 54 9.87 1.63 -13.63
CA GLN A 54 8.98 0.49 -13.45
C GLN A 54 8.51 0.49 -11.99
N ILE A 55 7.23 0.70 -11.75
CA ILE A 55 6.67 0.88 -10.41
C ILE A 55 5.75 -0.26 -10.04
N LEU A 56 5.81 -0.74 -8.79
CA LEU A 56 4.88 -1.70 -8.22
C LEU A 56 4.17 -1.10 -7.00
N ASP A 57 2.85 -1.22 -6.94
CA ASP A 57 2.03 -0.95 -5.76
C ASP A 57 1.48 -2.27 -5.21
N ILE A 58 1.84 -2.61 -3.97
CA ILE A 58 1.45 -3.87 -3.30
C ILE A 58 0.31 -3.59 -2.34
N GLY A 59 -0.84 -4.24 -2.56
CA GLY A 59 -2.09 -3.93 -1.87
C GLY A 59 -2.69 -2.64 -2.42
N CYS A 60 -2.83 -2.56 -3.75
CA CYS A 60 -3.21 -1.32 -4.44
C CYS A 60 -4.64 -0.84 -4.15
N GLY A 61 -5.47 -1.68 -3.51
CA GLY A 61 -6.80 -1.32 -2.99
C GLY A 61 -7.72 -0.71 -4.04
N GLY A 62 -8.10 0.57 -3.84
CA GLY A 62 -8.95 1.33 -4.78
C GLY A 62 -8.18 2.02 -5.91
N GLY A 63 -6.85 1.93 -5.96
CA GLY A 63 -6.01 2.33 -7.09
C GLY A 63 -5.62 3.81 -7.16
N MET A 64 -5.94 4.63 -6.16
CA MET A 64 -5.63 6.07 -6.19
C MET A 64 -4.12 6.35 -6.14
N THR A 65 -3.36 5.57 -5.37
CA THR A 65 -1.89 5.68 -5.33
C THR A 65 -1.28 5.39 -6.71
N LEU A 66 -1.72 4.31 -7.36
CA LEU A 66 -1.33 3.98 -8.74
C LEU A 66 -1.68 5.10 -9.72
N HIS A 67 -2.88 5.67 -9.63
CA HIS A 67 -3.32 6.79 -10.47
C HIS A 67 -2.30 7.93 -10.42
N ARG A 68 -1.99 8.41 -9.22
CA ARG A 68 -1.07 9.54 -8.97
C ARG A 68 0.35 9.27 -9.43
N MET A 69 0.82 8.02 -9.34
CA MET A 69 2.16 7.65 -9.81
C MET A 69 2.20 7.50 -11.33
N THR A 70 1.16 6.89 -11.93
CA THR A 70 1.08 6.66 -13.38
C THR A 70 1.01 7.96 -14.17
N GLU A 71 0.38 9.01 -13.63
CA GLU A 71 0.37 10.36 -14.23
C GLU A 71 1.78 10.94 -14.44
N GLN A 72 2.76 10.53 -13.65
CA GLN A 72 4.14 11.01 -13.72
C GLN A 72 4.99 10.22 -14.73
N LEU A 73 4.49 9.06 -15.20
CA LEU A 73 5.20 8.20 -16.13
C LEU A 73 5.04 8.67 -17.59
N THR A 74 6.12 8.59 -18.35
CA THR A 74 6.15 8.89 -19.80
C THR A 74 6.36 7.63 -20.63
N THR A 75 7.42 6.87 -20.34
CA THR A 75 7.78 5.62 -20.99
C THR A 75 7.87 4.44 -20.02
N GLY A 76 7.77 4.72 -18.72
CA GLY A 76 7.72 3.74 -17.66
C GLY A 76 6.38 3.01 -17.59
N HIS A 77 6.25 2.11 -16.61
CA HIS A 77 5.05 1.32 -16.43
C HIS A 77 4.72 1.15 -14.94
N ALA A 78 3.45 1.30 -14.59
CA ALA A 78 2.95 1.01 -13.24
C ALA A 78 2.27 -0.36 -13.21
N THR A 79 2.49 -1.10 -12.13
CA THR A 79 1.82 -2.37 -11.86
C THR A 79 1.19 -2.31 -10.47
N GLY A 80 -0.08 -2.68 -10.36
CA GLY A 80 -0.77 -2.86 -9.10
C GLY A 80 -1.00 -4.35 -8.83
N VAL A 81 -0.79 -4.78 -7.60
CA VAL A 81 -1.19 -6.10 -7.14
C VAL A 81 -2.05 -6.00 -5.89
N ASP A 82 -3.10 -6.80 -5.85
CA ASP A 82 -3.92 -6.99 -4.66
C ASP A 82 -4.44 -8.44 -4.65
N TYR A 83 -4.58 -9.04 -3.48
CA TYR A 83 -5.12 -10.41 -3.38
C TYR A 83 -6.65 -10.46 -3.31
N SER A 84 -7.31 -9.29 -3.34
CA SER A 84 -8.75 -9.12 -3.48
C SER A 84 -9.12 -8.86 -4.93
N GLY A 85 -9.92 -9.74 -5.54
CA GLY A 85 -10.46 -9.51 -6.88
C GLY A 85 -11.31 -8.24 -6.98
N VAL A 86 -11.98 -7.82 -5.88
CA VAL A 86 -12.75 -6.56 -5.84
C VAL A 86 -11.80 -5.36 -5.94
N SER A 87 -10.68 -5.38 -5.21
CA SER A 87 -9.65 -4.33 -5.32
C SER A 87 -9.07 -4.23 -6.72
N VAL A 88 -8.76 -5.36 -7.34
CA VAL A 88 -8.25 -5.43 -8.73
C VAL A 88 -9.26 -4.83 -9.71
N GLU A 89 -10.55 -5.18 -9.57
CA GLU A 89 -11.62 -4.64 -10.41
C GLU A 89 -11.76 -3.12 -10.26
N GLU A 90 -11.85 -2.62 -9.02
CA GLU A 90 -12.03 -1.19 -8.75
C GLU A 90 -10.80 -0.35 -9.14
N THR A 91 -9.59 -0.86 -8.88
CA THR A 91 -8.34 -0.24 -9.38
C THR A 91 -8.33 -0.15 -10.90
N GLY A 92 -8.73 -1.22 -11.60
CA GLY A 92 -8.80 -1.25 -13.06
C GLY A 92 -9.82 -0.26 -13.62
N LYS A 93 -10.98 -0.11 -12.95
CA LYS A 93 -12.01 0.88 -13.34
C LYS A 93 -11.53 2.31 -13.17
N LEU A 94 -10.98 2.64 -12.00
CA LEU A 94 -10.46 3.97 -11.71
C LEU A 94 -9.38 4.39 -12.72
N ASN A 95 -8.56 3.44 -13.14
CA ASN A 95 -7.40 3.67 -14.01
C ASN A 95 -7.60 3.19 -15.45
N GLU A 96 -8.84 3.05 -15.91
CA GLU A 96 -9.19 2.46 -17.20
C GLU A 96 -8.42 3.09 -18.38
N ALA A 97 -8.22 4.40 -18.36
CA ALA A 97 -7.49 5.12 -19.40
C ALA A 97 -6.02 4.64 -19.48
N PHE A 98 -5.32 4.58 -18.36
CA PHE A 98 -3.92 4.12 -18.31
C PHE A 98 -3.77 2.64 -18.65
N VAL A 99 -4.76 1.82 -18.29
CA VAL A 99 -4.79 0.39 -18.68
C VAL A 99 -4.94 0.26 -20.20
N LYS A 100 -5.85 1.01 -20.81
CA LYS A 100 -6.05 1.03 -22.28
C LYS A 100 -4.82 1.56 -23.04
N GLU A 101 -4.10 2.50 -22.47
CA GLU A 101 -2.85 3.03 -23.03
C GLU A 101 -1.66 2.09 -22.84
N GLY A 102 -1.81 0.99 -22.08
CA GLY A 102 -0.73 0.08 -21.76
C GLY A 102 0.31 0.61 -20.76
N LYS A 103 -0.02 1.69 -20.05
CA LYS A 103 0.84 2.30 -19.01
C LYS A 103 0.68 1.68 -17.63
N LEU A 104 -0.44 0.97 -17.41
CA LEU A 104 -0.76 0.38 -16.13
C LEU A 104 -1.31 -1.04 -16.30
N THR A 105 -0.87 -1.94 -15.43
CA THR A 105 -1.39 -3.31 -15.32
C THR A 105 -1.85 -3.57 -13.88
N VAL A 106 -2.98 -4.24 -13.70
CA VAL A 106 -3.46 -4.67 -12.38
C VAL A 106 -3.62 -6.18 -12.38
N LEU A 107 -3.10 -6.84 -11.33
CA LEU A 107 -3.09 -8.30 -11.21
C LEU A 107 -3.61 -8.73 -9.82
N GLU A 108 -4.36 -9.83 -9.79
CA GLU A 108 -4.68 -10.51 -8.54
C GLU A 108 -3.47 -11.34 -8.11
N ALA A 109 -2.78 -10.91 -7.04
CA ALA A 109 -1.61 -11.58 -6.50
C ALA A 109 -1.40 -11.26 -5.01
N SER A 110 -0.72 -12.16 -4.29
CA SER A 110 -0.32 -11.98 -2.90
C SER A 110 1.15 -11.57 -2.81
N VAL A 111 1.47 -10.70 -1.83
CA VAL A 111 2.84 -10.35 -1.47
C VAL A 111 3.67 -11.57 -1.03
N GLU A 112 3.03 -12.65 -0.61
CA GLU A 112 3.71 -13.90 -0.24
C GLU A 112 4.48 -14.54 -1.41
N LYS A 113 4.01 -14.28 -2.65
CA LYS A 113 4.65 -14.74 -3.88
C LYS A 113 4.27 -13.84 -5.04
N LEU A 114 5.10 -12.88 -5.33
CA LEU A 114 4.88 -11.94 -6.42
C LEU A 114 5.21 -12.60 -7.78
N PRO A 115 4.34 -12.49 -8.80
CA PRO A 115 4.51 -13.17 -10.09
C PRO A 115 5.53 -12.46 -11.01
N PHE A 116 6.60 -11.94 -10.42
CA PHE A 116 7.64 -11.18 -11.13
C PHE A 116 9.01 -11.81 -10.94
N LYS A 117 9.91 -11.54 -11.90
CA LYS A 117 11.32 -11.92 -11.81
C LYS A 117 12.03 -11.06 -10.77
N ASP A 118 13.22 -11.52 -10.34
CA ASP A 118 14.13 -10.72 -9.53
C ASP A 118 14.49 -9.41 -10.26
N ASP A 119 14.78 -8.36 -9.51
CA ASP A 119 15.26 -7.08 -10.04
C ASP A 119 14.37 -6.49 -11.17
N THR A 120 13.04 -6.51 -10.98
CA THR A 120 12.08 -6.04 -11.99
C THR A 120 11.73 -4.56 -11.84
N PHE A 121 11.54 -4.07 -10.61
CA PHE A 121 10.98 -2.74 -10.34
C PHE A 121 12.05 -1.75 -9.86
N ASP A 122 11.98 -0.52 -10.35
CA ASP A 122 12.82 0.59 -9.87
C ASP A 122 12.29 1.11 -8.53
N LYS A 123 10.97 1.09 -8.38
CA LYS A 123 10.25 1.59 -7.22
C LYS A 123 9.11 0.67 -6.82
N ILE A 124 8.99 0.42 -5.52
CA ILE A 124 7.88 -0.35 -4.95
C ILE A 124 7.25 0.46 -3.83
N ILE A 125 5.93 0.45 -3.73
CA ILE A 125 5.20 1.09 -2.64
C ILE A 125 4.17 0.14 -2.05
N THR A 126 3.84 0.33 -0.79
CA THR A 126 2.64 -0.19 -0.14
C THR A 126 2.06 0.90 0.75
N VAL A 127 0.76 1.14 0.65
CA VAL A 127 0.05 2.14 1.44
C VAL A 127 -1.06 1.47 2.21
N GLU A 128 -1.06 1.62 3.54
CA GLU A 128 -2.12 1.13 4.43
C GLU A 128 -2.44 -0.37 4.26
N SER A 129 -1.44 -1.19 3.88
CA SER A 129 -1.62 -2.62 3.64
C SER A 129 -0.65 -3.53 4.39
N PHE A 130 0.56 -3.05 4.69
CA PHE A 130 1.64 -3.82 5.31
C PHE A 130 1.23 -4.54 6.60
N TYR A 131 0.46 -3.90 7.45
CA TYR A 131 0.03 -4.44 8.73
C TYR A 131 -0.94 -5.65 8.62
N PHE A 132 -1.41 -5.95 7.40
CA PHE A 132 -2.20 -7.14 7.09
C PHE A 132 -1.37 -8.28 6.50
N TRP A 133 -0.09 -8.08 6.24
CA TRP A 133 0.75 -9.10 5.59
C TRP A 133 0.92 -10.33 6.50
N PRO A 134 0.80 -11.56 5.95
CA PRO A 134 0.79 -12.78 6.77
C PRO A 134 2.09 -13.03 7.50
N ASP A 135 3.23 -12.78 6.85
CA ASP A 135 4.58 -12.89 7.41
C ASP A 135 5.40 -11.67 6.96
N PRO A 136 5.39 -10.57 7.73
CA PRO A 136 6.07 -9.33 7.34
C PRO A 136 7.55 -9.52 6.99
N GLN A 137 8.28 -10.39 7.69
CA GLN A 137 9.70 -10.62 7.41
C GLN A 137 9.93 -11.38 6.11
N ALA A 138 9.17 -12.45 5.87
CA ALA A 138 9.26 -13.20 4.61
C ALA A 138 8.77 -12.37 3.43
N ASN A 139 7.69 -11.61 3.63
CA ASN A 139 7.11 -10.78 2.57
C ASN A 139 8.02 -9.61 2.20
N LEU A 140 8.73 -8.98 3.15
CA LEU A 140 9.75 -7.97 2.86
C LEU A 140 10.92 -8.53 2.04
N LYS A 141 11.32 -9.81 2.25
CA LYS A 141 12.32 -10.46 1.40
C LYS A 141 11.83 -10.65 -0.03
N GLU A 142 10.54 -10.94 -0.21
CA GLU A 142 9.93 -11.04 -1.54
C GLU A 142 9.86 -9.68 -2.25
N VAL A 143 9.53 -8.61 -1.50
CA VAL A 143 9.63 -7.22 -2.01
C VAL A 143 11.07 -6.91 -2.42
N HIS A 144 12.04 -7.20 -1.56
CA HIS A 144 13.45 -6.99 -1.84
C HIS A 144 13.91 -7.80 -3.07
N ARG A 145 13.42 -9.02 -3.27
CA ARG A 145 13.75 -9.85 -4.43
C ARG A 145 13.37 -9.17 -5.74
N VAL A 146 12.14 -8.65 -5.85
CA VAL A 146 11.63 -8.05 -7.09
C VAL A 146 12.08 -6.60 -7.29
N LEU A 147 12.61 -5.94 -6.27
CA LEU A 147 13.20 -4.60 -6.35
C LEU A 147 14.56 -4.69 -7.03
N LYS A 148 14.87 -3.80 -7.97
CA LYS A 148 16.17 -3.67 -8.62
C LYS A 148 17.25 -3.22 -7.64
N LYS A 149 18.50 -3.55 -7.92
CA LYS A 149 19.66 -2.92 -7.26
C LYS A 149 19.64 -1.41 -7.51
N GLY A 150 19.79 -0.64 -6.43
CA GLY A 150 19.63 0.82 -6.46
C GLY A 150 18.18 1.30 -6.51
N GLY A 151 17.21 0.38 -6.46
CA GLY A 151 15.80 0.68 -6.32
C GLY A 151 15.40 1.02 -4.89
N THR A 152 14.19 1.58 -4.72
CA THR A 152 13.67 2.00 -3.41
C THR A 152 12.27 1.45 -3.17
N PHE A 153 12.01 1.06 -1.92
CA PHE A 153 10.69 0.62 -1.45
C PHE A 153 10.17 1.61 -0.41
N LEU A 154 8.94 2.09 -0.58
CA LEU A 154 8.20 2.88 0.40
C LEU A 154 7.09 2.06 1.07
N LEU A 155 7.13 1.98 2.39
CA LEU A 155 6.03 1.51 3.22
C LEU A 155 5.40 2.73 3.89
N VAL A 156 4.10 2.92 3.71
CA VAL A 156 3.35 4.07 4.22
C VAL A 156 2.22 3.59 5.12
N ALA A 157 2.14 4.16 6.32
CA ALA A 157 1.04 3.92 7.24
C ALA A 157 0.63 5.19 7.99
N ASP A 158 -0.66 5.33 8.28
CA ASP A 158 -1.24 6.41 9.08
C ASP A 158 -1.20 6.11 10.59
N VAL A 159 -0.69 4.93 10.95
CA VAL A 159 -0.54 4.48 12.33
C VAL A 159 0.71 3.60 12.51
N TYR A 160 1.49 3.90 13.55
CA TYR A 160 2.61 3.06 14.00
C TYR A 160 2.78 3.19 15.52
N GLN A 161 3.55 2.30 16.16
CA GLN A 161 3.75 2.31 17.59
C GLN A 161 4.74 3.41 18.01
N ASN A 162 4.22 4.63 18.23
CA ASN A 162 4.98 5.82 18.62
C ASN A 162 4.72 6.28 20.06
N GLY A 163 3.93 5.54 20.84
CA GLY A 163 3.52 5.92 22.19
C GLY A 163 2.37 6.94 22.28
N HIS A 164 1.87 7.44 21.15
CA HIS A 164 0.83 8.49 21.09
C HIS A 164 -0.48 8.04 20.46
N LEU A 165 -0.70 6.72 20.37
CA LEU A 165 -1.91 6.14 19.79
C LEU A 165 -3.16 6.55 20.57
N THR A 166 -4.19 6.98 19.84
CA THR A 166 -5.52 7.24 20.40
C THR A 166 -6.19 5.93 20.83
N GLU A 167 -7.17 6.02 21.71
CA GLU A 167 -7.95 4.85 22.13
C GLU A 167 -8.66 4.17 20.96
N GLN A 168 -9.09 4.92 19.95
CA GLN A 168 -9.70 4.34 18.76
C GLN A 168 -8.67 3.57 17.92
N GLN A 169 -7.47 4.10 17.74
CA GLN A 169 -6.38 3.41 17.03
C GLN A 169 -6.00 2.11 17.75
N LYS A 170 -5.83 2.13 19.07
CA LYS A 170 -5.58 0.92 19.88
C LYS A 170 -6.67 -0.14 19.72
N LYS A 171 -7.94 0.28 19.71
CA LYS A 171 -9.07 -0.62 19.46
C LYS A 171 -9.02 -1.24 18.06
N ASN A 172 -8.72 -0.44 17.03
CA ASN A 172 -8.60 -0.92 15.66
C ASN A 172 -7.43 -1.90 15.50
N ILE A 173 -6.26 -1.58 16.07
CA ILE A 173 -5.09 -2.47 16.07
C ILE A 173 -5.45 -3.83 16.66
N THR A 174 -6.11 -3.83 17.83
CA THR A 174 -6.55 -5.08 18.48
C THR A 174 -7.64 -5.80 17.68
N ARG A 175 -8.64 -5.07 17.18
CA ARG A 175 -9.79 -5.64 16.47
C ARG A 175 -9.40 -6.33 15.16
N TYR A 176 -8.46 -5.72 14.43
CA TYR A 176 -8.01 -6.21 13.12
C TYR A 176 -6.69 -6.95 13.18
N GLU A 177 -6.15 -7.15 14.40
CA GLU A 177 -4.85 -7.84 14.63
C GLU A 177 -3.74 -7.23 13.75
N LEU A 178 -3.63 -5.89 13.76
CA LEU A 178 -2.68 -5.20 12.92
C LEU A 178 -1.27 -5.36 13.47
N PHE A 179 -0.32 -5.74 12.61
CA PHE A 179 1.09 -5.69 12.93
C PHE A 179 1.54 -4.21 12.97
N ASN A 180 1.84 -3.71 14.16
CA ASN A 180 2.08 -2.28 14.42
C ASN A 180 3.43 -2.03 15.07
N PRO A 181 4.54 -2.04 14.29
CA PRO A 181 5.90 -1.88 14.80
C PRO A 181 6.22 -0.46 15.27
N THR A 182 7.24 -0.36 16.11
CA THR A 182 7.98 0.88 16.40
C THR A 182 8.95 1.20 15.24
N GLU A 183 9.52 2.41 15.25
CA GLU A 183 10.56 2.79 14.28
C GLU A 183 11.78 1.85 14.33
N GLU A 184 12.19 1.44 15.53
CA GLU A 184 13.31 0.51 15.72
C GLU A 184 13.00 -0.85 15.10
N GLU A 185 11.82 -1.40 15.36
CA GLU A 185 11.37 -2.67 14.79
C GLU A 185 11.26 -2.60 13.26
N PHE A 186 10.83 -1.46 12.69
CA PHE A 186 10.86 -1.25 11.24
C PHE A 186 12.29 -1.33 10.69
N ARG A 187 13.26 -0.64 11.31
CA ARG A 187 14.67 -0.72 10.89
C ARG A 187 15.19 -2.15 10.92
N GLU A 188 14.87 -2.88 12.00
CA GLU A 188 15.32 -4.25 12.20
C GLU A 188 14.78 -5.20 11.13
N ILE A 189 13.45 -5.17 10.86
CA ILE A 189 12.84 -6.06 9.86
C ILE A 189 13.29 -5.74 8.43
N PHE A 190 13.53 -4.46 8.09
CA PHE A 190 14.09 -4.07 6.79
C PHE A 190 15.53 -4.57 6.65
N GLN A 191 16.36 -4.43 7.68
CA GLN A 191 17.72 -4.95 7.68
C GLN A 191 17.75 -6.48 7.51
N ILE A 192 16.89 -7.21 8.22
CA ILE A 192 16.75 -8.68 8.10
C ILE A 192 16.28 -9.08 6.70
N ALA A 193 15.46 -8.25 6.04
CA ALA A 193 15.01 -8.48 4.67
C ALA A 193 16.10 -8.22 3.62
N GLY A 194 17.21 -7.54 3.98
CA GLY A 194 18.37 -7.32 3.12
C GLY A 194 18.48 -5.89 2.56
N PHE A 195 17.63 -4.94 3.00
CA PHE A 195 17.78 -3.54 2.61
C PHE A 195 19.09 -2.96 3.17
N ALA A 196 19.86 -2.30 2.30
CA ALA A 196 21.19 -1.76 2.64
C ALA A 196 21.08 -0.52 3.55
N GLU A 197 20.01 0.27 3.36
CA GLU A 197 19.73 1.46 4.14
C GLU A 197 18.22 1.54 4.39
N THR A 198 17.83 2.06 5.56
CA THR A 198 16.42 2.32 5.92
C THR A 198 16.29 3.72 6.47
N VAL A 199 15.57 4.58 5.76
CA VAL A 199 15.24 5.94 6.16
C VAL A 199 13.79 5.96 6.67
N ILE A 200 13.57 6.57 7.82
CA ILE A 200 12.22 6.72 8.38
C ILE A 200 11.85 8.20 8.39
N HIS A 201 10.70 8.49 7.82
CA HIS A 201 10.07 9.79 7.85
C HIS A 201 8.82 9.72 8.74
N THR A 202 8.67 10.69 9.62
CA THR A 202 7.47 10.88 10.45
C THR A 202 6.96 12.29 10.27
N ARG A 203 5.69 12.53 10.57
CA ARG A 203 5.08 13.86 10.46
C ARG A 203 4.69 14.38 11.84
N ASP A 204 5.20 15.56 12.21
CA ASP A 204 4.88 16.18 13.46
C ASP A 204 3.37 16.42 13.63
N GLY A 205 2.85 16.00 14.79
CA GLY A 205 1.42 16.12 15.11
C GLY A 205 0.52 15.04 14.54
N GLU A 206 1.07 14.12 13.72
CA GLU A 206 0.35 12.99 13.14
C GLU A 206 0.98 11.67 13.59
N ASN A 207 0.24 10.57 13.42
CA ASN A 207 0.78 9.22 13.63
C ASN A 207 1.27 8.58 12.30
N TRP A 208 1.65 9.40 11.33
CA TRP A 208 2.07 8.92 10.02
C TRP A 208 3.53 8.49 10.00
N ILE A 209 3.78 7.40 9.32
CA ILE A 209 5.12 6.89 9.07
C ILE A 209 5.29 6.56 7.59
N CYS A 210 6.48 6.89 7.06
CA CYS A 210 6.94 6.42 5.77
C CYS A 210 8.33 5.81 5.97
N VAL A 211 8.45 4.50 5.71
CA VAL A 211 9.72 3.76 5.81
C VAL A 211 10.24 3.54 4.40
N GLU A 212 11.40 4.11 4.10
CA GLU A 212 12.07 3.99 2.82
C GLU A 212 13.24 3.01 2.93
N GLY A 213 13.17 1.90 2.19
CA GLY A 213 14.22 0.89 2.09
C GLY A 213 14.96 0.98 0.76
N HIS A 214 16.30 0.96 0.81
CA HIS A 214 17.17 0.98 -0.38
C HIS A 214 17.82 -0.40 -0.58
N LYS A 215 17.75 -0.93 -1.83
CA LYS A 215 18.41 -2.20 -2.20
C LYS A 215 19.79 -1.95 -2.78
#